data_995252db6eaef616481ae208053e6299
#
_entry.id   995252db6eaef616481ae208053e6299
#
_cell.length_a   1.000
_cell.length_b   1.000
_cell.length_c   1.000
_cell.angle_alpha   90.00
_cell.angle_beta   90.00
_cell.angle_gamma   90.00
#
_symmetry.space_group_name_H-M   'P 1'
#
loop_
_entity.id
_entity.type
_entity.pdbx_description
1 polymer ?
#
loop_
_entity_poly.entity_id
_entity_poly.type
_entity_poly.pdbx_seq_one_letter_code
_entity_poly.pdbx_strand_id
1 'polypeptide(L)'
;MRAGRARWLPAVAALNAILALTFGTFAVHGLPPGQARDWIMTGVLFQLPHAAAVFAVLAWRPGREGRIGAWGLALGSLVFATVLDALALGAPRWVAALAPIGGTTMMLAWTWIGGLALIGDRLPGAGVPRDPPQ
;
A
#
# COMPACT_ATOMS: atom_id res chain seq x y z
N MET A 1 9.39 20.01 -15.12
CA MET A 1 9.68 19.57 -13.72
C MET A 1 8.58 18.76 -13.04
N ARG A 2 7.43 18.49 -13.63
CA ARG A 2 6.34 17.70 -13.01
C ARG A 2 6.44 16.17 -13.21
N ALA A 3 7.25 15.68 -14.13
CA ALA A 3 7.41 14.25 -14.43
C ALA A 3 8.19 13.46 -13.36
N GLY A 4 9.03 14.10 -12.55
CA GLY A 4 9.84 13.42 -11.54
C GLY A 4 9.04 12.88 -10.36
N ARG A 5 8.00 13.58 -9.91
CA ARG A 5 7.18 13.17 -8.74
C ARG A 5 6.24 11.99 -9.01
N ALA A 6 5.91 11.74 -10.28
CA ALA A 6 5.02 10.64 -10.66
C ALA A 6 5.71 9.26 -10.58
N ARG A 7 7.05 9.19 -10.57
CA ARG A 7 7.82 7.94 -10.64
C ARG A 7 8.07 7.30 -9.26
N TRP A 8 8.06 8.08 -8.19
CA TRP A 8 8.41 7.58 -6.85
C TRP A 8 7.37 6.64 -6.27
N LEU A 9 6.09 6.89 -6.49
CA LEU A 9 5.04 6.07 -5.91
C LEU A 9 5.05 4.62 -6.44
N PRO A 10 5.09 4.36 -7.76
CA PRO A 10 5.29 3.00 -8.27
C PRO A 10 6.61 2.36 -7.78
N ALA A 11 7.68 3.15 -7.66
CA ALA A 11 8.95 2.65 -7.15
C ALA A 11 8.87 2.22 -5.68
N VAL A 12 8.17 3.00 -4.83
CA VAL A 12 7.92 2.63 -3.43
C VAL A 12 7.04 1.37 -3.34
N ALA A 13 6.02 1.25 -4.19
CA ALA A 13 5.18 0.05 -4.25
C ALA A 13 5.98 -1.19 -4.69
N ALA A 14 6.85 -1.04 -5.68
CA ALA A 14 7.75 -2.12 -6.10
C ALA A 14 8.74 -2.51 -4.99
N LEU A 15 9.30 -1.54 -4.28
CA LEU A 15 10.16 -1.79 -3.12
C LEU A 15 9.40 -2.55 -2.03
N ASN A 16 8.15 -2.17 -1.74
CA ASN A 16 7.29 -2.91 -0.82
C ASN A 16 7.18 -4.39 -1.22
N ALA A 17 6.91 -4.67 -2.49
CA ALA A 17 6.80 -6.04 -2.98
C ALA A 17 8.13 -6.81 -2.85
N ILE A 18 9.25 -6.17 -3.17
CA ILE A 18 10.58 -6.79 -3.03
C ILE A 18 10.86 -7.13 -1.57
N LEU A 19 10.59 -6.20 -0.64
CA LEU A 19 10.78 -6.43 0.80
C LEU A 19 9.88 -7.57 1.29
N ALA A 20 8.60 -7.57 0.91
CA ALA A 20 7.67 -8.63 1.28
C ALA A 20 8.15 -10.01 0.83
N LEU A 21 8.60 -10.13 -0.42
CA LEU A 21 9.11 -11.39 -0.96
C LEU A 21 10.41 -11.81 -0.26
N THR A 22 11.32 -10.87 -0.01
CA THR A 22 12.61 -11.14 0.66
C THR A 22 12.39 -11.61 2.09
N PHE A 23 11.63 -10.86 2.89
CA PHE A 23 11.36 -11.22 4.28
C PHE A 23 10.49 -12.48 4.38
N GLY A 24 9.51 -12.65 3.50
CA GLY A 24 8.70 -13.86 3.44
C GLY A 24 9.53 -15.10 3.17
N THR A 25 10.44 -15.04 2.20
CA THR A 25 11.39 -16.12 1.91
C THR A 25 12.29 -16.41 3.09
N PHE A 26 12.84 -15.36 3.71
CA PHE A 26 13.66 -15.49 4.92
C PHE A 26 12.88 -16.13 6.07
N ALA A 27 11.63 -15.72 6.30
CA ALA A 27 10.81 -16.28 7.37
C ALA A 27 10.54 -17.77 7.17
N VAL A 28 10.26 -18.18 5.92
CA VAL A 28 9.94 -19.59 5.64
C VAL A 28 11.16 -20.49 5.72
N HIS A 29 12.29 -20.06 5.21
CA HIS A 29 13.50 -20.88 5.06
C HIS A 29 14.55 -20.64 6.14
N GLY A 30 14.57 -19.46 6.76
CA GLY A 30 15.62 -19.05 7.71
C GLY A 30 15.18 -19.07 9.17
N LEU A 31 13.89 -19.09 9.46
CA LEU A 31 13.38 -19.05 10.83
C LEU A 31 12.63 -20.33 11.21
N PRO A 32 12.84 -20.85 12.44
CA PRO A 32 11.99 -21.91 12.97
C PRO A 32 10.54 -21.39 13.17
N PRO A 33 9.54 -22.29 13.21
CA PRO A 33 8.18 -21.92 13.60
C PRO A 33 8.15 -21.18 14.93
N GLY A 34 7.41 -20.08 15.00
CA GLY A 34 7.31 -19.26 16.20
C GLY A 34 7.00 -17.80 15.91
N GLN A 35 6.95 -17.01 16.98
CA GLN A 35 6.46 -15.63 16.95
C GLN A 35 7.21 -14.71 15.94
N ALA A 36 8.53 -14.85 15.82
CA ALA A 36 9.31 -14.03 14.88
C ALA A 36 8.88 -14.30 13.42
N ARG A 37 8.74 -15.59 13.07
CA ARG A 37 8.24 -15.99 11.75
C ARG A 37 6.82 -15.49 11.52
N ASP A 38 5.93 -15.59 12.52
CA ASP A 38 4.53 -15.16 12.41
C ASP A 38 4.42 -13.65 12.21
N TRP A 39 5.28 -12.84 12.85
CA TRP A 39 5.32 -11.39 12.65
C TRP A 39 5.69 -11.04 11.21
N ILE A 40 6.76 -11.64 10.67
CA ILE A 40 7.17 -11.39 9.28
C ILE A 40 6.05 -11.81 8.31
N MET A 41 5.47 -12.99 8.49
CA MET A 41 4.40 -13.48 7.62
C MET A 41 3.16 -12.59 7.69
N THR A 42 2.85 -12.03 8.87
CA THR A 42 1.80 -11.02 9.01
C THR A 42 2.16 -9.75 8.23
N GLY A 43 3.39 -9.27 8.32
CA GLY A 43 3.89 -8.14 7.53
C GLY A 43 3.70 -8.36 6.03
N VAL A 44 4.13 -9.52 5.52
CA VAL A 44 4.00 -9.92 4.12
C VAL A 44 2.53 -9.94 3.66
N LEU A 45 1.64 -10.49 4.52
CA LEU A 45 0.20 -10.58 4.23
C LEU A 45 -0.43 -9.20 3.99
N PHE A 46 0.01 -8.18 4.70
CA PHE A 46 -0.46 -6.81 4.48
C PHE A 46 0.34 -6.09 3.39
N GLN A 47 1.64 -6.24 3.35
CA GLN A 47 2.52 -5.47 2.46
C GLN A 47 2.30 -5.82 0.98
N LEU A 48 2.22 -7.09 0.64
CA LEU A 48 2.16 -7.52 -0.76
C LEU A 48 0.84 -7.13 -1.46
N PRO A 49 -0.36 -7.36 -0.87
CA PRO A 49 -1.61 -6.92 -1.48
C PRO A 49 -1.72 -5.40 -1.62
N HIS A 50 -1.21 -4.64 -0.63
CA HIS A 50 -1.24 -3.19 -0.69
C HIS A 50 -0.28 -2.64 -1.73
N ALA A 51 0.88 -3.27 -1.95
CA ALA A 51 1.77 -2.94 -3.05
C ALA A 51 1.07 -3.11 -4.42
N ALA A 52 0.35 -4.21 -4.62
CA ALA A 52 -0.45 -4.43 -5.82
C ALA A 52 -1.61 -3.41 -5.95
N ALA A 53 -2.29 -3.10 -4.85
CA ALA A 53 -3.38 -2.14 -4.82
C ALA A 53 -2.93 -0.72 -5.22
N VAL A 54 -1.70 -0.32 -4.93
CA VAL A 54 -1.15 0.97 -5.39
C VAL A 54 -1.20 1.07 -6.91
N PHE A 55 -0.76 0.05 -7.65
CA PHE A 55 -0.81 0.04 -9.10
C PHE A 55 -2.25 0.07 -9.63
N ALA A 56 -3.15 -0.69 -9.00
CA ALA A 56 -4.56 -0.72 -9.36
C ALA A 56 -5.22 0.66 -9.17
N VAL A 57 -4.97 1.33 -8.05
CA VAL A 57 -5.51 2.68 -7.77
C VAL A 57 -4.97 3.71 -8.76
N LEU A 58 -3.67 3.64 -9.10
CA LEU A 58 -3.07 4.55 -10.08
C LEU A 58 -3.64 4.34 -11.49
N ALA A 59 -3.96 3.10 -11.86
CA ALA A 59 -4.60 2.81 -13.14
C ALA A 59 -6.07 3.28 -13.17
N TRP A 60 -6.81 3.10 -12.08
CA TRP A 60 -8.21 3.48 -11.99
C TRP A 60 -8.41 5.00 -11.82
N ARG A 61 -7.58 5.65 -11.01
CA ARG A 61 -7.65 7.09 -10.72
C ARG A 61 -6.25 7.73 -10.81
N PRO A 62 -5.77 8.05 -12.01
CA PRO A 62 -4.40 8.58 -12.21
C PRO A 62 -4.22 10.02 -11.67
N GLY A 63 -5.31 10.69 -11.27
CA GLY A 63 -5.32 12.04 -10.73
C GLY A 63 -4.71 12.19 -9.34
N ARG A 64 -4.77 13.42 -8.81
CA ARG A 64 -4.24 13.75 -7.48
C ARG A 64 -4.90 12.94 -6.36
N GLU A 65 -6.23 12.76 -6.45
CA GLU A 65 -7.03 12.06 -5.44
C GLU A 65 -6.63 10.59 -5.33
N GLY A 66 -6.51 9.88 -6.44
CA GLY A 66 -6.05 8.50 -6.48
C GLY A 66 -4.64 8.36 -5.92
N ARG A 67 -3.75 9.31 -6.23
CA ARG A 67 -2.37 9.32 -5.70
C ARG A 67 -2.31 9.51 -4.19
N ILE A 68 -3.21 10.29 -3.59
CA ILE A 68 -3.29 10.43 -2.12
C ILE A 68 -3.60 9.07 -1.49
N GLY A 69 -4.63 8.38 -1.96
CA GLY A 69 -4.98 7.04 -1.48
C GLY A 69 -3.84 6.03 -1.69
N ALA A 70 -3.24 6.04 -2.88
CA ALA A 70 -2.13 5.14 -3.22
C ALA A 70 -0.88 5.39 -2.34
N TRP A 71 -0.55 6.64 -2.00
CA TRP A 71 0.51 6.95 -1.03
C TRP A 71 0.17 6.43 0.37
N GLY A 72 -1.07 6.58 0.82
CA GLY A 72 -1.51 6.03 2.10
C GLY A 72 -1.35 4.52 2.17
N LEU A 73 -1.71 3.78 1.11
CA LEU A 73 -1.51 2.34 1.03
C LEU A 73 -0.02 1.97 1.04
N ALA A 74 0.80 2.65 0.22
CA ALA A 74 2.23 2.36 0.09
C ALA A 74 2.98 2.61 1.40
N LEU A 75 2.79 3.77 2.03
CA LEU A 75 3.49 4.14 3.26
C LEU A 75 2.94 3.39 4.47
N GLY A 76 1.62 3.23 4.56
CA GLY A 76 0.98 2.49 5.65
C GLY A 76 1.45 1.04 5.72
N SER A 77 1.44 0.34 4.58
CA SER A 77 1.91 -1.05 4.52
C SER A 77 3.42 -1.17 4.75
N LEU A 78 4.22 -0.22 4.26
CA LEU A 78 5.66 -0.19 4.50
C LEU A 78 5.97 -0.03 5.99
N VAL A 79 5.35 0.94 6.66
CA VAL A 79 5.55 1.17 8.10
C VAL A 79 5.12 -0.04 8.90
N PHE A 80 3.93 -0.59 8.62
CA PHE A 80 3.39 -1.74 9.33
C PHE A 80 4.31 -2.96 9.24
N ALA A 81 4.71 -3.34 8.01
CA ALA A 81 5.57 -4.49 7.79
C ALA A 81 6.97 -4.28 8.37
N THR A 82 7.59 -3.11 8.17
CA THR A 82 8.92 -2.81 8.71
C THR A 82 8.95 -2.91 10.24
N VAL A 83 7.90 -2.50 10.93
CA VAL A 83 7.79 -2.65 12.39
C VAL A 83 7.79 -4.13 12.78
N LEU A 84 7.01 -4.96 12.09
CA LEU A 84 6.94 -6.41 12.39
C LEU A 84 8.26 -7.12 12.06
N ASP A 85 8.89 -6.76 10.95
CA ASP A 85 10.21 -7.27 10.56
C ASP A 85 11.28 -6.90 11.59
N ALA A 86 11.27 -5.64 12.07
CA ALA A 86 12.18 -5.18 13.11
C ALA A 86 12.00 -5.94 14.42
N LEU A 87 10.75 -6.17 14.84
CA LEU A 87 10.44 -6.97 16.03
C LEU A 87 10.92 -8.42 15.89
N ALA A 88 10.73 -9.02 14.72
CA ALA A 88 11.21 -10.37 14.41
C ALA A 88 12.73 -10.47 14.47
N LEU A 89 13.43 -9.40 14.12
CA LEU A 89 14.89 -9.30 14.18
C LEU A 89 15.43 -8.85 15.54
N GLY A 90 14.58 -8.75 16.56
CA GLY A 90 14.98 -8.47 17.94
C GLY A 90 14.94 -6.99 18.34
N ALA A 91 14.23 -6.14 17.60
CA ALA A 91 14.03 -4.76 18.01
C ALA A 91 13.29 -4.66 19.37
N PRO A 92 13.54 -3.58 20.14
CA PRO A 92 12.88 -3.39 21.44
C PRO A 92 11.36 -3.36 21.31
N ARG A 93 10.64 -3.87 22.29
CA ARG A 93 9.16 -3.98 22.27
C ARG A 93 8.40 -2.67 22.08
N TRP A 94 8.99 -1.53 22.45
CA TRP A 94 8.36 -0.24 22.22
C TRP A 94 8.12 0.07 20.73
N VAL A 95 8.92 -0.54 19.83
CA VAL A 95 8.76 -0.40 18.38
C VAL A 95 7.37 -0.88 17.92
N ALA A 96 6.78 -1.85 18.64
CA ALA A 96 5.42 -2.34 18.36
C ALA A 96 4.36 -1.23 18.39
N ALA A 97 4.57 -0.17 19.18
CA ALA A 97 3.65 0.96 19.25
C ALA A 97 3.53 1.74 17.92
N LEU A 98 4.45 1.54 16.98
CA LEU A 98 4.41 2.15 15.65
C LEU A 98 3.53 1.37 14.65
N ALA A 99 3.27 0.08 14.89
CA ALA A 99 2.47 -0.75 13.99
C ALA A 99 1.03 -0.21 13.79
N PRO A 100 0.31 0.27 14.82
CA PRO A 100 -1.00 0.87 14.65
C PRO A 100 -1.01 2.09 13.71
N ILE A 101 0.09 2.85 13.64
CA ILE A 101 0.22 4.00 12.74
C ILE A 101 0.12 3.52 11.28
N GLY A 102 0.89 2.48 10.92
CA GLY A 102 0.82 1.88 9.60
C GLY A 102 -0.56 1.32 9.28
N GLY A 103 -1.15 0.55 10.22
CA GLY A 103 -2.48 -0.02 10.07
C GLY A 103 -3.57 1.04 9.90
N THR A 104 -3.58 2.07 10.74
CA THR A 104 -4.55 3.18 10.65
C THR A 104 -4.39 3.95 9.34
N THR A 105 -3.16 4.17 8.90
CA THR A 105 -2.89 4.83 7.60
C THR A 105 -3.49 4.05 6.44
N MET A 106 -3.34 2.72 6.42
CA MET A 106 -3.97 1.88 5.40
C MET A 106 -5.50 1.95 5.45
N MET A 107 -6.11 1.89 6.64
CA MET A 107 -7.57 2.01 6.80
C MET A 107 -8.09 3.36 6.29
N LEU A 108 -7.43 4.46 6.63
CA LEU A 108 -7.78 5.79 6.15
C LEU A 108 -7.64 5.90 4.62
N ALA A 109 -6.58 5.30 4.06
CA ALA A 109 -6.38 5.25 2.61
C ALA A 109 -7.51 4.49 1.91
N TRP A 110 -7.94 3.34 2.43
CA TRP A 110 -9.07 2.59 1.88
C TRP A 110 -10.40 3.35 2.04
N THR A 111 -10.61 4.03 3.15
CA THR A 111 -11.80 4.90 3.36
C THR A 111 -11.83 6.02 2.32
N TRP A 112 -10.67 6.65 2.06
CA TRP A 112 -10.54 7.67 1.02
C TRP A 112 -10.85 7.12 -0.37
N ILE A 113 -10.26 5.98 -0.74
CA ILE A 113 -10.46 5.33 -2.04
C ILE A 113 -11.92 4.93 -2.22
N GLY A 114 -12.55 4.37 -1.19
CA GLY A 114 -13.98 4.04 -1.19
C GLY A 114 -14.86 5.27 -1.37
N GLY A 115 -14.53 6.37 -0.69
CA GLY A 115 -15.22 7.65 -0.87
C GLY A 115 -15.11 8.17 -2.30
N LEU A 116 -13.94 8.07 -2.93
CA LEU A 116 -13.76 8.46 -4.33
C LEU A 116 -14.62 7.62 -5.30
N ALA A 117 -14.77 6.33 -5.03
CA ALA A 117 -15.62 5.46 -5.83
C ALA A 117 -17.09 5.91 -5.76
N LEU A 118 -17.60 6.20 -4.58
CA LEU A 118 -18.99 6.62 -4.37
C LEU A 118 -19.31 7.99 -4.97
N ILE A 119 -18.33 8.92 -5.00
CA ILE A 119 -18.53 10.27 -5.54
C ILE A 119 -18.36 10.28 -7.06
N GLY A 120 -17.45 9.46 -7.59
CA GLY A 120 -17.13 9.42 -9.02
C GLY A 120 -18.31 9.07 -9.92
N ASP A 121 -19.23 8.27 -9.45
CA ASP A 121 -20.43 7.88 -10.20
C ASP A 121 -21.53 8.96 -10.21
N ARG A 122 -21.38 10.03 -9.44
CA ARG A 122 -22.36 11.11 -9.30
C ARG A 122 -22.06 12.36 -10.12
N LEU A 123 -20.91 12.40 -10.83
CA LEU A 123 -20.59 13.54 -11.69
C LEU A 123 -21.28 13.35 -13.06
N PRO A 124 -22.33 14.15 -13.38
CA PRO A 124 -22.95 14.10 -14.70
C PRO A 124 -21.96 14.60 -15.74
N GLY A 125 -21.50 13.74 -16.64
CA GLY A 125 -20.69 14.17 -17.79
C GLY A 125 -19.51 13.31 -18.17
N ALA A 126 -19.20 12.22 -17.47
CA ALA A 126 -18.02 11.39 -17.77
C ALA A 126 -18.30 10.22 -18.73
N GLY A 127 -19.38 10.27 -19.52
CA GLY A 127 -19.68 9.08 -20.30
C GLY A 127 -20.70 9.25 -21.42
N VAL A 128 -20.48 10.14 -22.35
CA VAL A 128 -21.00 9.97 -23.73
C VAL A 128 -20.10 10.75 -24.69
N PRO A 129 -19.40 10.11 -25.62
CA PRO A 129 -18.87 10.81 -26.78
C PRO A 129 -20.09 11.41 -27.54
N ARG A 130 -20.13 12.74 -27.65
CA ARG A 130 -21.08 13.37 -28.57
C ARG A 130 -20.59 13.05 -29.97
N ASP A 131 -21.34 12.21 -30.68
CA ASP A 131 -21.12 12.04 -32.10
C ASP A 131 -21.17 13.42 -32.76
N PRO A 132 -20.24 13.74 -33.70
CA PRO A 132 -20.30 14.98 -34.42
C PRO A 132 -21.58 15.04 -35.27
N PRO A 133 -22.19 16.22 -35.44
CA PRO A 133 -23.36 16.40 -36.28
C PRO A 133 -23.00 16.03 -37.71
N GLN A 134 -23.85 15.23 -38.36
CA GLN A 134 -23.73 14.85 -39.78
C GLN A 134 -24.04 16.02 -40.68
#